data_04931279cba0f5d9ebdef4560a566ac5
#
_entry.id   04931279cba0f5d9ebdef4560a566ac5
#
_cell.length_a   1.000
_cell.length_b   1.000
_cell.length_c   1.000
_cell.angle_alpha   90.00
_cell.angle_beta   90.00
_cell.angle_gamma   90.00
#
_symmetry.space_group_name_H-M   'P 1'
#
loop_
_entity.id
_entity.type
_entity.pdbx_description
1 polymer ?
#
loop_
_entity_poly.entity_id
_entity_poly.type
_entity_poly.pdbx_seq_one_letter_code
_entity_poly.pdbx_strand_id
1 'polypeptide(L)'
;MVDKQVIEEIKNNANIVEVIGDVISLQKAGRNYLGLCPFHGEKTPSFNVVEDKQFYHCFGCGRSGDVFKFIEEYRGVAFMDAVQIVADKAGITLQYQARPAQSTSTNPNQELYEIHQEASKFYQAILMTTKMGEEARHYLHERGLTDEVIRHFQLGLAPAEGNYLYRNLSEKFSEKVITDSGLFTISDTGTVFDAFQDRIMFPLTDDSGRVIAFSGRLWKMTDDGSHQAKYKNSRSTRLFNKSYELYHLDQAKTSAKKQHEMYIMEGFMDVIAAYRAGIENAVASMGTALTPEHVQHLSHFTKKVILTYDGDKAGLEAT
;
A
#
# COMPACT_ATOMS: atom_id res chain seq x y z
N MET A 1 -15.67 -26.30 7.44
CA MET A 1 -14.23 -26.55 7.60
C MET A 1 -13.74 -27.08 6.27
N VAL A 2 -12.69 -26.50 5.70
CA VAL A 2 -12.07 -27.03 4.48
C VAL A 2 -11.37 -28.34 4.87
N ASP A 3 -11.51 -29.37 4.04
CA ASP A 3 -10.91 -30.67 4.28
C ASP A 3 -9.38 -30.56 4.27
N LYS A 4 -8.71 -31.27 5.16
CA LYS A 4 -7.25 -31.34 5.20
C LYS A 4 -6.66 -31.81 3.86
N GLN A 5 -7.36 -32.69 3.17
CA GLN A 5 -6.95 -33.20 1.85
C GLN A 5 -6.91 -32.07 0.81
N VAL A 6 -7.88 -31.15 0.83
CA VAL A 6 -7.92 -29.99 -0.09
C VAL A 6 -6.78 -29.01 0.22
N ILE A 7 -6.45 -28.80 1.49
CA ILE A 7 -5.32 -27.95 1.89
C ILE A 7 -3.98 -28.56 1.39
N GLU A 8 -3.80 -29.86 1.53
CA GLU A 8 -2.63 -30.56 1.01
C GLU A 8 -2.56 -30.52 -0.53
N GLU A 9 -3.71 -30.65 -1.20
CA GLU A 9 -3.79 -30.53 -2.66
C GLU A 9 -3.36 -29.12 -3.11
N ILE A 10 -3.84 -28.06 -2.46
CA ILE A 10 -3.44 -26.69 -2.76
C ILE A 10 -1.93 -26.51 -2.55
N LYS A 11 -1.41 -27.01 -1.43
CA LYS A 11 0.01 -26.93 -1.10
C LYS A 11 0.88 -27.62 -2.15
N ASN A 12 0.44 -28.77 -2.64
CA ASN A 12 1.18 -29.57 -3.63
C ASN A 12 1.12 -28.96 -5.05
N ASN A 13 0.07 -28.19 -5.35
CA ASN A 13 -0.10 -27.52 -6.64
C ASN A 13 0.46 -26.08 -6.65
N ALA A 14 0.70 -25.49 -5.49
CA ALA A 14 1.30 -24.17 -5.38
C ALA A 14 2.83 -24.27 -5.36
N ASN A 15 3.51 -23.53 -6.26
CA ASN A 15 4.96 -23.43 -6.22
C ASN A 15 5.35 -22.26 -5.30
N ILE A 16 6.01 -22.58 -4.16
CA ILE A 16 6.46 -21.59 -3.19
C ILE A 16 7.40 -20.54 -3.79
N VAL A 17 8.21 -20.92 -4.80
CA VAL A 17 9.12 -19.98 -5.47
C VAL A 17 8.35 -18.94 -6.26
N GLU A 18 7.26 -19.34 -6.92
CA GLU A 18 6.39 -18.42 -7.66
C GLU A 18 5.63 -17.50 -6.69
N VAL A 19 5.08 -18.05 -5.61
CA VAL A 19 4.33 -17.27 -4.62
C VAL A 19 5.23 -16.25 -3.93
N ILE A 20 6.42 -16.63 -3.50
CA ILE A 20 7.39 -15.73 -2.87
C ILE A 20 8.01 -14.80 -3.91
N GLY A 21 8.24 -15.29 -5.12
CA GLY A 21 8.75 -14.52 -6.25
C GLY A 21 7.89 -13.33 -6.66
N ASP A 22 6.59 -13.33 -6.36
CA ASP A 22 5.73 -12.15 -6.54
C ASP A 22 6.02 -11.04 -5.52
N VAL A 23 6.61 -11.40 -4.39
CA VAL A 23 6.88 -10.47 -3.29
C VAL A 23 8.30 -9.93 -3.37
N ILE A 24 9.29 -10.81 -3.52
CA ILE A 24 10.71 -10.47 -3.54
C ILE A 24 11.41 -11.01 -4.79
N SER A 25 12.55 -10.41 -5.15
CA SER A 25 13.39 -10.94 -6.22
C SER A 25 14.19 -12.13 -5.70
N LEU A 26 13.91 -13.32 -6.24
CA LEU A 26 14.63 -14.55 -5.93
C LEU A 26 15.68 -14.87 -7.01
N GLN A 27 16.88 -15.25 -6.58
CA GLN A 27 17.97 -15.69 -7.47
C GLN A 27 18.25 -17.16 -7.23
N LYS A 28 18.39 -17.93 -8.31
CA LYS A 28 18.73 -19.34 -8.21
C LYS A 28 20.16 -19.50 -7.67
N ALA A 29 20.31 -20.25 -6.60
CA ALA A 29 21.59 -20.56 -5.95
C ALA A 29 21.69 -22.09 -5.74
N GLY A 30 22.24 -22.77 -6.73
CA GLY A 30 22.29 -24.22 -6.76
C GLY A 30 20.87 -24.85 -6.89
N ARG A 31 20.46 -25.62 -5.89
CA ARG A 31 19.12 -26.24 -5.82
C ARG A 31 18.06 -25.33 -5.16
N ASN A 32 18.49 -24.23 -4.55
CA ASN A 32 17.64 -23.32 -3.79
C ASN A 32 17.54 -21.97 -4.50
N TYR A 33 16.70 -21.09 -3.92
CA TYR A 33 16.59 -19.69 -4.31
C TYR A 33 16.91 -18.81 -3.12
N LEU A 34 17.66 -17.72 -3.35
CA LEU A 34 18.03 -16.75 -2.35
C LEU A 34 17.47 -15.37 -2.70
N GLY A 35 17.03 -14.64 -1.70
CA GLY A 35 16.57 -13.25 -1.82
C GLY A 35 16.79 -12.47 -0.54
N LEU A 36 16.51 -11.17 -0.59
CA LEU A 36 16.47 -10.34 0.61
C LEU A 36 15.16 -10.63 1.36
N CYS A 37 15.26 -10.76 2.68
CA CYS A 37 14.12 -11.10 3.51
C CYS A 37 13.06 -9.99 3.54
N PRO A 38 11.77 -10.28 3.30
CA PRO A 38 10.71 -9.28 3.35
C PRO A 38 10.27 -8.93 4.79
N PHE A 39 10.82 -9.63 5.79
CA PHE A 39 10.39 -9.49 7.19
C PHE A 39 11.40 -8.73 8.07
N HIS A 40 12.62 -8.47 7.57
CA HIS A 40 13.62 -7.69 8.28
C HIS A 40 14.59 -7.02 7.30
N GLY A 41 15.18 -5.91 7.72
CA GLY A 41 16.16 -5.18 6.91
C GLY A 41 17.52 -5.90 6.84
N GLU A 42 18.01 -6.18 5.62
CA GLU A 42 19.33 -6.77 5.38
C GLU A 42 19.93 -6.31 4.04
N LYS A 43 21.26 -6.33 3.94
CA LYS A 43 21.97 -5.96 2.70
C LYS A 43 22.42 -7.18 1.89
N THR A 44 22.56 -8.31 2.52
CA THR A 44 22.99 -9.59 1.93
C THR A 44 21.84 -10.57 1.98
N PRO A 45 21.54 -11.27 0.86
CA PRO A 45 20.44 -12.25 0.84
C PRO A 45 20.63 -13.34 1.89
N SER A 46 19.70 -13.45 2.83
CA SER A 46 19.64 -14.51 3.83
C SER A 46 18.35 -15.32 3.80
N PHE A 47 17.40 -14.91 2.95
CA PHE A 47 16.13 -15.58 2.78
C PHE A 47 16.27 -16.71 1.74
N ASN A 48 16.24 -17.94 2.21
CA ASN A 48 16.43 -19.13 1.39
C ASN A 48 15.11 -19.85 1.15
N VAL A 49 14.81 -20.17 -0.11
CA VAL A 49 13.63 -20.94 -0.52
C VAL A 49 14.09 -22.24 -1.11
N VAL A 50 13.62 -23.35 -0.53
CA VAL A 50 13.92 -24.72 -0.96
C VAL A 50 12.73 -25.25 -1.74
N GLU A 51 12.82 -25.19 -3.07
CA GLU A 51 11.73 -25.57 -3.98
C GLU A 51 11.29 -27.03 -3.78
N ASP A 52 12.24 -27.96 -3.75
CA ASP A 52 11.96 -29.40 -3.57
C ASP A 52 11.19 -29.73 -2.28
N LYS A 53 11.34 -28.87 -1.25
CA LYS A 53 10.68 -29.05 0.06
C LYS A 53 9.48 -28.15 0.27
N GLN A 54 9.20 -27.26 -0.69
CA GLN A 54 8.15 -26.24 -0.56
C GLN A 54 8.22 -25.49 0.77
N PHE A 55 9.43 -25.02 1.12
CA PHE A 55 9.75 -24.46 2.43
C PHE A 55 10.71 -23.28 2.30
N TYR A 56 10.53 -22.25 3.13
CA TYR A 56 11.48 -21.15 3.24
C TYR A 56 12.11 -21.07 4.64
N HIS A 57 13.33 -20.56 4.71
CA HIS A 57 14.02 -20.22 5.94
C HIS A 57 14.89 -18.99 5.76
N CYS A 58 14.74 -18.01 6.64
CA CYS A 58 15.60 -16.84 6.69
C CYS A 58 16.69 -17.04 7.74
N PHE A 59 17.96 -17.06 7.30
CA PHE A 59 19.10 -17.20 8.20
C PHE A 59 19.40 -15.90 9.01
N GLY A 60 18.82 -14.75 8.62
CA GLY A 60 18.98 -13.48 9.32
C GLY A 60 18.02 -13.32 10.51
N CYS A 61 16.72 -13.57 10.32
CA CYS A 61 15.72 -13.38 11.38
C CYS A 61 15.12 -14.68 11.92
N GLY A 62 15.51 -15.86 11.41
CA GLY A 62 15.07 -17.17 11.85
C GLY A 62 13.64 -17.56 11.39
N ARG A 63 12.92 -16.69 10.67
CA ARG A 63 11.59 -17.02 10.16
C ARG A 63 11.63 -18.15 9.17
N SER A 64 10.66 -19.04 9.26
CA SER A 64 10.59 -20.21 8.38
C SER A 64 9.16 -20.74 8.31
N GLY A 65 8.85 -21.42 7.20
CA GLY A 65 7.53 -22.00 7.01
C GLY A 65 7.28 -22.49 5.58
N ASP A 66 6.05 -22.88 5.33
CA ASP A 66 5.56 -23.21 4.00
C ASP A 66 4.90 -21.98 3.32
N VAL A 67 4.30 -22.21 2.17
CA VAL A 67 3.65 -21.15 1.37
C VAL A 67 2.52 -20.46 2.12
N PHE A 68 1.74 -21.19 2.94
CA PHE A 68 0.66 -20.60 3.71
C PHE A 68 1.21 -19.72 4.84
N LYS A 69 2.20 -20.23 5.57
CA LYS A 69 2.86 -19.47 6.65
C LYS A 69 3.52 -18.20 6.13
N PHE A 70 4.10 -18.25 4.93
CA PHE A 70 4.64 -17.06 4.28
C PHE A 70 3.56 -16.01 4.03
N ILE A 71 2.42 -16.40 3.46
CA ILE A 71 1.31 -15.49 3.17
C ILE A 71 0.67 -14.95 4.47
N GLU A 72 0.49 -15.80 5.50
CA GLU A 72 0.00 -15.36 6.82
C GLU A 72 0.86 -14.22 7.37
N GLU A 73 2.18 -14.43 7.42
CA GLU A 73 3.11 -13.47 8.01
C GLU A 73 3.31 -12.23 7.14
N TYR A 74 3.40 -12.42 5.82
CA TYR A 74 3.65 -11.31 4.90
C TYR A 74 2.43 -10.40 4.73
N ARG A 75 1.24 -10.99 4.58
CA ARG A 75 0.00 -10.23 4.40
C ARG A 75 -0.74 -9.94 5.71
N GLY A 76 -0.31 -10.54 6.81
CA GLY A 76 -0.97 -10.40 8.11
C GLY A 76 -2.42 -10.91 8.08
N VAL A 77 -2.66 -12.01 7.38
CA VAL A 77 -3.99 -12.62 7.22
C VAL A 77 -4.11 -13.90 8.04
N ALA A 78 -5.36 -14.35 8.30
CA ALA A 78 -5.59 -15.62 8.96
C ALA A 78 -5.25 -16.81 8.02
N PHE A 79 -4.97 -17.99 8.62
CA PHE A 79 -4.59 -19.20 7.87
C PHE A 79 -5.54 -19.53 6.71
N MET A 80 -6.86 -19.45 6.92
CA MET A 80 -7.82 -19.77 5.86
C MET A 80 -7.84 -18.75 4.72
N ASP A 81 -7.55 -17.49 5.00
CA ASP A 81 -7.40 -16.46 3.97
C ASP A 81 -6.11 -16.67 3.18
N ALA A 82 -5.02 -17.08 3.87
CA ALA A 82 -3.79 -17.49 3.20
C ALA A 82 -4.01 -18.70 2.30
N VAL A 83 -4.78 -19.70 2.75
CA VAL A 83 -5.17 -20.86 1.95
C VAL A 83 -5.96 -20.44 0.71
N GLN A 84 -6.92 -19.50 0.84
CA GLN A 84 -7.70 -18.98 -0.29
C GLN A 84 -6.79 -18.27 -1.30
N ILE A 85 -5.90 -17.40 -0.85
CA ILE A 85 -4.96 -16.66 -1.70
C ILE A 85 -4.05 -17.60 -2.50
N VAL A 86 -3.56 -18.64 -1.84
CA VAL A 86 -2.70 -19.65 -2.49
C VAL A 86 -3.50 -20.53 -3.46
N ALA A 87 -4.74 -20.90 -3.11
CA ALA A 87 -5.65 -21.65 -3.96
C ALA A 87 -5.98 -20.90 -5.26
N ASP A 88 -6.35 -19.62 -5.14
CA ASP A 88 -6.63 -18.74 -6.29
C ASP A 88 -5.44 -18.67 -7.23
N LYS A 89 -4.23 -18.63 -6.67
CA LYS A 89 -2.99 -18.59 -7.44
C LYS A 89 -2.66 -19.94 -8.09
N ALA A 90 -2.99 -21.05 -7.43
CA ALA A 90 -2.84 -22.41 -7.98
C ALA A 90 -3.98 -22.78 -8.97
N GLY A 91 -4.95 -21.86 -9.21
CA GLY A 91 -6.11 -22.11 -10.08
C GLY A 91 -7.12 -23.12 -9.49
N ILE A 92 -7.08 -23.34 -8.17
CA ILE A 92 -7.98 -24.24 -7.46
C ILE A 92 -9.14 -23.47 -6.89
N THR A 93 -10.36 -23.75 -7.34
CA THR A 93 -11.57 -23.11 -6.82
C THR A 93 -11.95 -23.76 -5.48
N LEU A 94 -11.76 -23.02 -4.39
CA LEU A 94 -12.30 -23.39 -3.10
C LEU A 94 -13.78 -22.99 -3.03
N GLN A 95 -14.67 -23.94 -2.77
CA GLN A 95 -16.06 -23.63 -2.35
C GLN A 95 -16.07 -23.19 -0.88
N TYR A 96 -15.25 -22.19 -0.58
CA TYR A 96 -15.20 -21.56 0.72
C TYR A 96 -16.10 -20.32 0.69
N GLN A 97 -17.29 -20.41 1.26
CA GLN A 97 -18.07 -19.22 1.57
C GLN A 97 -17.38 -18.57 2.77
N ALA A 98 -16.70 -17.47 2.53
CA ALA A 98 -16.23 -16.60 3.61
C ALA A 98 -17.42 -16.30 4.52
N ARG A 99 -17.41 -16.81 5.75
CA ARG A 99 -18.34 -16.34 6.77
C ARG A 99 -18.09 -14.86 6.92
N PRO A 100 -19.17 -14.03 7.04
CA PRO A 100 -18.94 -12.65 7.46
C PRO A 100 -18.15 -12.74 8.76
N ALA A 101 -16.99 -12.12 8.75
CA ALA A 101 -15.95 -12.26 9.77
C ALA A 101 -16.50 -11.83 11.12
N GLN A 102 -16.85 -12.80 11.95
CA GLN A 102 -16.65 -12.62 13.38
C GLN A 102 -15.14 -12.77 13.56
N SER A 103 -14.48 -11.65 13.55
CA SER A 103 -13.02 -11.52 13.52
C SER A 103 -12.41 -11.99 14.81
N THR A 104 -11.87 -13.20 14.80
CA THR A 104 -10.73 -13.51 15.66
C THR A 104 -9.46 -13.38 14.82
N SER A 105 -9.28 -12.24 14.20
CA SER A 105 -8.04 -11.87 13.53
C SER A 105 -6.95 -11.73 14.57
N THR A 106 -5.93 -12.57 14.50
CA THR A 106 -4.72 -12.45 15.33
C THR A 106 -3.80 -11.30 14.86
N ASN A 107 -4.18 -10.59 13.81
CA ASN A 107 -3.44 -9.41 13.35
C ASN A 107 -3.77 -8.20 14.25
N PRO A 108 -2.81 -7.72 15.06
CA PRO A 108 -3.06 -6.61 16.00
C PRO A 108 -3.37 -5.28 15.29
N ASN A 109 -3.17 -5.22 13.98
CA ASN A 109 -3.40 -4.02 13.16
C ASN A 109 -4.64 -4.14 12.26
N GLN A 110 -5.43 -5.20 12.36
CA GLN A 110 -6.55 -5.45 11.46
C GLN A 110 -7.55 -4.28 11.43
N GLU A 111 -7.97 -3.80 12.60
CA GLU A 111 -8.90 -2.67 12.70
C GLU A 111 -8.31 -1.37 12.11
N LEU A 112 -6.98 -1.20 12.17
CA LEU A 112 -6.31 -0.06 11.54
C LEU A 112 -6.34 -0.14 10.00
N TYR A 113 -6.19 -1.32 9.41
CA TYR A 113 -6.38 -1.49 7.97
C TYR A 113 -7.83 -1.24 7.56
N GLU A 114 -8.78 -1.75 8.34
CA GLU A 114 -10.21 -1.59 8.07
C GLU A 114 -10.64 -0.12 8.10
N ILE A 115 -10.20 0.65 9.10
CA ILE A 115 -10.54 2.08 9.18
C ILE A 115 -9.96 2.88 8.01
N HIS A 116 -8.73 2.57 7.56
CA HIS A 116 -8.15 3.23 6.39
C HIS A 116 -8.87 2.85 5.09
N GLN A 117 -9.28 1.60 4.94
CA GLN A 117 -10.05 1.15 3.79
C GLN A 117 -11.43 1.82 3.74
N GLU A 118 -12.12 1.95 4.88
CA GLU A 118 -13.40 2.65 4.97
C GLU A 118 -13.23 4.16 4.70
N ALA A 119 -12.15 4.77 5.19
CA ALA A 119 -11.82 6.17 4.87
C ALA A 119 -11.56 6.36 3.36
N SER A 120 -10.85 5.44 2.71
CA SER A 120 -10.62 5.50 1.26
C SER A 120 -11.94 5.43 0.47
N LYS A 121 -12.81 4.49 0.80
CA LYS A 121 -14.15 4.39 0.19
C LYS A 121 -14.96 5.66 0.42
N PHE A 122 -14.92 6.22 1.62
CA PHE A 122 -15.63 7.45 1.96
C PHE A 122 -15.14 8.62 1.10
N TYR A 123 -13.84 8.89 1.06
CA TYR A 123 -13.29 9.99 0.26
C TYR A 123 -13.56 9.81 -1.24
N GLN A 124 -13.45 8.60 -1.75
CA GLN A 124 -13.77 8.30 -3.15
C GLN A 124 -15.26 8.50 -3.46
N ALA A 125 -16.15 8.08 -2.56
CA ALA A 125 -17.59 8.31 -2.71
C ALA A 125 -17.91 9.81 -2.72
N ILE A 126 -17.33 10.61 -1.82
CA ILE A 126 -17.50 12.08 -1.82
C ILE A 126 -17.08 12.66 -3.18
N LEU A 127 -15.91 12.31 -3.68
CA LEU A 127 -15.40 12.80 -4.97
C LEU A 127 -16.32 12.39 -6.13
N MET A 128 -16.71 11.13 -6.20
CA MET A 128 -17.30 10.56 -7.41
C MET A 128 -18.83 10.67 -7.47
N THR A 129 -19.52 10.73 -6.32
CA THR A 129 -20.98 10.59 -6.31
C THR A 129 -21.75 11.77 -5.70
N THR A 130 -21.03 12.74 -5.09
CA THR A 130 -21.71 13.86 -4.44
C THR A 130 -21.56 15.16 -5.23
N LYS A 131 -22.47 16.11 -4.96
CA LYS A 131 -22.37 17.47 -5.50
C LYS A 131 -21.13 18.21 -5.01
N MET A 132 -20.66 17.93 -3.78
CA MET A 132 -19.42 18.49 -3.25
C MET A 132 -18.19 18.09 -4.08
N GLY A 133 -18.24 16.90 -4.71
CA GLY A 133 -17.15 16.39 -5.55
C GLY A 133 -17.11 16.96 -6.96
N GLU A 134 -18.14 17.63 -7.46
CA GLU A 134 -18.22 18.05 -8.87
C GLU A 134 -17.07 18.98 -9.27
N GLU A 135 -16.82 20.04 -8.48
CA GLU A 135 -15.74 21.00 -8.77
C GLU A 135 -14.35 20.33 -8.68
N ALA A 136 -14.16 19.46 -7.68
CA ALA A 136 -12.90 18.71 -7.52
C ALA A 136 -12.67 17.73 -8.67
N ARG A 137 -13.72 17.04 -9.16
CA ARG A 137 -13.63 16.21 -10.37
C ARG A 137 -13.30 17.05 -11.59
N HIS A 138 -13.96 18.21 -11.78
CA HIS A 138 -13.68 19.10 -12.88
C HIS A 138 -12.21 19.53 -12.88
N TYR A 139 -11.68 19.96 -11.73
CA TYR A 139 -10.27 20.27 -11.55
C TYR A 139 -9.34 19.08 -11.95
N LEU A 140 -9.69 17.86 -11.58
CA LEU A 140 -8.90 16.67 -11.95
C LEU A 140 -8.99 16.40 -13.47
N HIS A 141 -10.17 16.57 -14.07
CA HIS A 141 -10.36 16.42 -15.52
C HIS A 141 -9.56 17.47 -16.32
N GLU A 142 -9.51 18.74 -15.87
CA GLU A 142 -8.67 19.77 -16.47
C GLU A 142 -7.17 19.43 -16.41
N ARG A 143 -6.75 18.66 -15.42
CA ARG A 143 -5.40 18.11 -15.31
C ARG A 143 -5.22 16.80 -16.10
N GLY A 144 -6.22 16.42 -16.89
CA GLY A 144 -6.18 15.27 -17.77
C GLY A 144 -6.44 13.92 -17.10
N LEU A 145 -6.94 13.88 -15.86
CA LEU A 145 -7.31 12.62 -15.20
C LEU A 145 -8.74 12.26 -15.57
N THR A 146 -8.93 11.15 -16.28
CA THR A 146 -10.27 10.60 -16.55
C THR A 146 -10.86 9.94 -15.30
N ASP A 147 -12.17 9.71 -15.29
CA ASP A 147 -12.84 8.97 -14.21
C ASP A 147 -12.25 7.57 -14.00
N GLU A 148 -11.76 6.93 -15.06
CA GLU A 148 -11.08 5.65 -14.98
C GLU A 148 -9.77 5.75 -14.19
N VAL A 149 -8.94 6.75 -14.51
CA VAL A 149 -7.69 7.02 -13.79
C VAL A 149 -7.98 7.39 -12.33
N ILE A 150 -8.99 8.23 -12.07
CA ILE A 150 -9.41 8.61 -10.72
C ILE A 150 -9.79 7.35 -9.90
N ARG A 151 -10.54 6.41 -10.50
CA ARG A 151 -10.92 5.16 -9.83
C ARG A 151 -9.74 4.21 -9.67
N HIS A 152 -8.87 4.10 -10.65
CA HIS A 152 -7.68 3.24 -10.60
C HIS A 152 -6.77 3.63 -9.43
N PHE A 153 -6.47 4.93 -9.27
CA PHE A 153 -5.67 5.45 -8.17
C PHE A 153 -6.47 5.69 -6.88
N GLN A 154 -7.76 5.32 -6.85
CA GLN A 154 -8.68 5.48 -5.72
C GLN A 154 -8.67 6.92 -5.15
N LEU A 155 -8.53 7.92 -6.02
CA LEU A 155 -8.51 9.31 -5.59
C LEU A 155 -9.85 9.69 -4.95
N GLY A 156 -9.80 10.54 -3.94
CA GLY A 156 -10.96 10.98 -3.18
C GLY A 156 -10.97 12.47 -2.89
N LEU A 157 -11.98 12.93 -2.16
CA LEU A 157 -12.09 14.30 -1.67
C LEU A 157 -12.38 14.30 -0.17
N ALA A 158 -11.55 15.00 0.61
CA ALA A 158 -11.87 15.36 1.97
C ALA A 158 -12.73 16.64 1.93
N PRO A 159 -13.94 16.62 2.54
CA PRO A 159 -14.82 17.79 2.58
C PRO A 159 -14.17 19.01 3.25
N ALA A 160 -14.59 20.22 2.84
CA ALA A 160 -14.04 21.47 3.36
C ALA A 160 -14.44 21.73 4.81
N GLU A 161 -15.65 21.35 5.21
CA GLU A 161 -16.21 21.66 6.52
C GLU A 161 -16.73 20.40 7.21
N GLY A 162 -16.82 20.49 8.54
CA GLY A 162 -17.37 19.46 9.39
C GLY A 162 -16.45 18.27 9.62
N ASN A 163 -16.86 17.38 10.49
CA ASN A 163 -16.18 16.14 10.82
C ASN A 163 -16.92 14.96 10.16
N TYR A 164 -17.04 14.98 8.84
CA TYR A 164 -17.83 13.99 8.11
C TYR A 164 -17.22 12.59 8.19
N LEU A 165 -15.89 12.48 8.09
CA LEU A 165 -15.21 11.19 8.22
C LEU A 165 -15.35 10.66 9.64
N TYR A 166 -15.12 11.50 10.65
CA TYR A 166 -15.27 11.12 12.05
C TYR A 166 -16.68 10.62 12.36
N ARG A 167 -17.72 11.34 11.91
CA ARG A 167 -19.13 10.95 12.10
C ARG A 167 -19.45 9.60 11.44
N ASN A 168 -18.85 9.32 10.28
CA ASN A 168 -19.06 8.06 9.57
C ASN A 168 -18.38 6.88 10.26
N LEU A 169 -17.19 7.09 10.86
CA LEU A 169 -16.35 6.02 11.37
C LEU A 169 -16.45 5.81 12.89
N SER A 170 -16.86 6.84 13.66
CA SER A 170 -16.91 6.77 15.13
C SER A 170 -17.91 5.75 15.68
N GLU A 171 -18.94 5.40 14.92
CA GLU A 171 -19.90 4.35 15.31
C GLU A 171 -19.38 2.93 15.01
N LYS A 172 -18.39 2.81 14.12
CA LYS A 172 -17.87 1.51 13.64
C LYS A 172 -16.59 1.09 14.35
N PHE A 173 -15.78 2.05 14.82
CA PHE A 173 -14.45 1.81 15.36
C PHE A 173 -14.31 2.37 16.77
N SER A 174 -13.52 1.68 17.61
CA SER A 174 -13.23 2.13 18.98
C SER A 174 -12.43 3.44 18.98
N GLU A 175 -12.54 4.21 20.07
CA GLU A 175 -11.80 5.46 20.28
C GLU A 175 -10.28 5.25 20.12
N LYS A 176 -9.78 4.11 20.55
CA LYS A 176 -8.36 3.74 20.39
C LYS A 176 -7.97 3.62 18.91
N VAL A 177 -8.77 2.95 18.09
CA VAL A 177 -8.52 2.79 16.65
C VAL A 177 -8.59 4.16 15.95
N ILE A 178 -9.59 4.97 16.30
CA ILE A 178 -9.73 6.36 15.83
C ILE A 178 -8.45 7.15 16.12
N THR A 179 -7.96 7.12 17.36
CA THR A 179 -6.76 7.85 17.77
C THR A 179 -5.49 7.32 17.08
N ASP A 180 -5.32 6.00 17.00
CA ASP A 180 -4.13 5.36 16.46
C ASP A 180 -4.04 5.48 14.92
N SER A 181 -5.18 5.67 14.22
CA SER A 181 -5.25 5.70 12.76
C SER A 181 -4.49 6.82 12.07
N GLY A 182 -4.32 7.97 12.74
CA GLY A 182 -3.74 9.17 12.12
C GLY A 182 -4.68 9.92 11.16
N LEU A 183 -5.94 9.48 11.05
CA LEU A 183 -6.97 10.12 10.23
C LEU A 183 -7.60 11.35 10.92
N PHE A 184 -7.35 11.49 12.21
CA PHE A 184 -7.96 12.51 13.05
C PHE A 184 -6.92 13.27 13.88
N THR A 185 -7.28 14.51 14.25
CA THR A 185 -6.56 15.33 15.23
C THR A 185 -7.46 15.55 16.43
N ILE A 186 -6.86 15.57 17.60
CA ILE A 186 -7.58 15.79 18.87
C ILE A 186 -7.07 17.10 19.46
N SER A 187 -7.99 18.03 19.76
CA SER A 187 -7.65 19.28 20.43
C SER A 187 -7.32 19.05 21.91
N ASP A 188 -6.73 20.03 22.56
CA ASP A 188 -6.45 20.02 24.01
C ASP A 188 -7.72 19.86 24.85
N THR A 189 -8.89 20.22 24.29
CA THR A 189 -10.20 20.05 24.92
C THR A 189 -10.84 18.66 24.66
N GLY A 190 -10.14 17.76 23.96
CA GLY A 190 -10.63 16.42 23.61
C GLY A 190 -11.56 16.38 22.39
N THR A 191 -11.75 17.50 21.69
CA THR A 191 -12.58 17.50 20.47
C THR A 191 -11.82 16.88 19.31
N VAL A 192 -12.48 15.94 18.62
CA VAL A 192 -11.90 15.22 17.45
C VAL A 192 -12.26 15.95 16.16
N PHE A 193 -11.27 16.14 15.30
CA PHE A 193 -11.41 16.74 13.97
C PHE A 193 -10.85 15.83 12.90
N ASP A 194 -11.44 15.86 11.70
CA ASP A 194 -10.86 15.21 10.51
C ASP A 194 -9.49 15.85 10.21
N ALA A 195 -8.46 15.03 10.04
CA ALA A 195 -7.10 15.51 9.80
C ALA A 195 -6.93 16.20 8.45
N PHE A 196 -7.78 15.87 7.49
CA PHE A 196 -7.76 16.41 6.13
C PHE A 196 -9.08 17.15 5.85
N GLN A 197 -8.96 18.36 5.29
CA GLN A 197 -10.08 19.22 4.92
C GLN A 197 -9.75 19.91 3.60
N ASP A 198 -10.75 20.00 2.71
CA ASP A 198 -10.67 20.62 1.38
C ASP A 198 -9.44 20.18 0.56
N ARG A 199 -9.23 18.85 0.48
CA ARG A 199 -8.07 18.27 -0.22
C ARG A 199 -8.47 17.09 -1.09
N ILE A 200 -7.84 17.03 -2.27
CA ILE A 200 -7.81 15.79 -3.05
C ILE A 200 -6.98 14.77 -2.29
N MET A 201 -7.55 13.59 -2.06
CA MET A 201 -6.96 12.53 -1.26
C MET A 201 -6.32 11.48 -2.15
N PHE A 202 -5.07 11.17 -1.85
CA PHE A 202 -4.28 10.09 -2.45
C PHE A 202 -4.10 9.02 -1.39
N PRO A 203 -4.71 7.83 -1.54
CA PRO A 203 -4.45 6.73 -0.62
C PRO A 203 -3.01 6.23 -0.79
N LEU A 204 -2.37 5.93 0.33
CA LEU A 204 -1.05 5.33 0.39
C LEU A 204 -1.21 3.88 0.81
N THR A 205 -0.60 2.99 0.06
CA THR A 205 -0.74 1.54 0.23
C THR A 205 0.55 0.91 0.71
N ASP A 206 0.44 -0.18 1.45
CA ASP A 206 1.57 -1.09 1.67
C ASP A 206 1.82 -1.97 0.43
N ASP A 207 2.87 -2.78 0.46
CA ASP A 207 3.22 -3.70 -0.63
C ASP A 207 2.11 -4.67 -1.03
N SER A 208 1.14 -4.90 -0.16
CA SER A 208 -0.01 -5.77 -0.41
C SER A 208 -1.22 -5.05 -0.99
N GLY A 209 -1.11 -3.72 -1.23
CA GLY A 209 -2.19 -2.88 -1.72
C GLY A 209 -3.23 -2.50 -0.66
N ARG A 210 -2.94 -2.70 0.63
CA ARG A 210 -3.81 -2.26 1.73
C ARG A 210 -3.55 -0.79 2.02
N VAL A 211 -4.62 -0.01 2.14
CA VAL A 211 -4.50 1.41 2.48
C VAL A 211 -4.00 1.56 3.93
N ILE A 212 -2.93 2.32 4.12
CA ILE A 212 -2.24 2.52 5.40
C ILE A 212 -2.14 3.98 5.83
N ALA A 213 -2.35 4.91 4.90
CA ALA A 213 -2.27 6.35 5.13
C ALA A 213 -2.87 7.12 3.96
N PHE A 214 -2.80 8.44 4.03
CA PHE A 214 -3.22 9.34 2.95
C PHE A 214 -2.27 10.51 2.79
N SER A 215 -2.23 11.04 1.56
CA SER A 215 -1.74 12.38 1.28
C SER A 215 -2.87 13.24 0.73
N GLY A 216 -3.00 14.44 1.26
CA GLY A 216 -4.03 15.40 0.84
C GLY A 216 -3.42 16.59 0.11
N ARG A 217 -3.81 16.83 -1.16
CA ARG A 217 -3.36 17.95 -1.98
C ARG A 217 -4.40 19.08 -1.98
N LEU A 218 -3.96 20.32 -1.75
CA LEU A 218 -4.79 21.50 -2.02
C LEU A 218 -5.10 21.60 -3.51
N TRP A 219 -6.35 21.83 -3.85
CA TRP A 219 -6.83 21.91 -5.23
C TRP A 219 -7.48 23.29 -5.53
N LYS A 220 -7.80 24.06 -4.49
CA LYS A 220 -8.19 25.46 -4.56
C LYS A 220 -7.09 26.32 -3.96
N MET A 221 -6.88 27.50 -4.49
CA MET A 221 -6.08 28.52 -3.83
C MET A 221 -6.99 29.23 -2.82
N THR A 222 -6.56 29.29 -1.57
CA THR A 222 -7.26 30.09 -0.54
C THR A 222 -6.71 31.49 -0.56
N ASP A 223 -7.58 32.47 -0.85
CA ASP A 223 -7.23 33.91 -0.83
C ASP A 223 -7.13 34.53 0.60
N ASP A 224 -7.17 33.65 1.62
CA ASP A 224 -7.21 34.08 3.03
C ASP A 224 -5.83 34.38 3.64
N GLY A 225 -4.76 34.38 2.82
CA GLY A 225 -3.39 34.61 3.27
C GLY A 225 -2.80 33.46 4.10
N SER A 226 -3.51 32.35 4.24
CA SER A 226 -2.98 31.17 4.91
C SER A 226 -1.99 30.42 4.03
N HIS A 227 -0.72 30.32 4.45
CA HIS A 227 0.31 29.52 3.79
C HIS A 227 0.13 28.04 4.12
N GLN A 228 -0.94 27.43 3.60
CA GLN A 228 -1.10 25.99 3.74
C GLN A 228 -0.17 25.23 2.79
N ALA A 229 0.47 24.18 3.31
CA ALA A 229 1.29 23.31 2.46
C ALA A 229 0.46 22.68 1.33
N LYS A 230 1.00 22.72 0.09
CA LYS A 230 0.36 22.14 -1.10
C LYS A 230 -0.01 20.68 -0.89
N TYR A 231 0.86 19.90 -0.26
CA TYR A 231 0.62 18.52 0.16
C TYR A 231 0.74 18.38 1.67
N LYS A 232 -0.17 17.60 2.26
CA LYS A 232 -0.15 17.19 3.66
C LYS A 232 -0.25 15.67 3.72
N ASN A 233 0.74 15.01 4.31
CA ASN A 233 0.72 13.56 4.52
C ASN A 233 0.16 13.22 5.90
N SER A 234 -0.39 12.01 6.04
CA SER A 234 -0.68 11.43 7.36
C SER A 234 0.56 11.48 8.25
N ARG A 235 0.35 11.62 9.56
CA ARG A 235 1.42 11.40 10.54
C ARG A 235 1.88 9.94 10.52
N SER A 236 3.10 9.68 10.96
CA SER A 236 3.57 8.30 11.15
C SER A 236 2.70 7.57 12.16
N THR A 237 2.39 6.31 11.85
CA THR A 237 1.60 5.39 12.66
C THR A 237 2.30 4.04 12.73
N ARG A 238 1.68 3.05 13.37
CA ARG A 238 2.19 1.67 13.34
C ARG A 238 2.13 1.03 11.94
N LEU A 239 1.25 1.56 11.04
CA LEU A 239 1.11 1.07 9.67
C LEU A 239 1.96 1.87 8.68
N PHE A 240 2.19 3.16 8.94
CA PHE A 240 2.78 4.08 7.98
C PHE A 240 4.08 4.69 8.46
N ASN A 241 5.14 4.46 7.71
CA ASN A 241 6.45 5.11 7.88
C ASN A 241 6.86 5.78 6.55
N LYS A 242 6.83 7.11 6.52
CA LYS A 242 7.15 7.90 5.33
C LYS A 242 8.56 7.66 4.79
N SER A 243 9.51 7.28 5.62
CA SER A 243 10.89 7.00 5.21
C SER A 243 11.07 5.63 4.55
N TYR A 244 10.03 4.78 4.57
CA TYR A 244 10.06 3.43 4.03
C TYR A 244 9.07 3.24 2.87
N GLU A 245 7.89 3.87 2.97
CA GLU A 245 6.81 3.66 2.02
C GLU A 245 6.99 4.51 0.76
N LEU A 246 6.67 3.92 -0.39
CA LEU A 246 6.69 4.57 -1.69
C LEU A 246 5.31 4.52 -2.33
N TYR A 247 4.85 5.65 -2.84
CA TYR A 247 3.57 5.72 -3.52
C TYR A 247 3.53 4.83 -4.76
N HIS A 248 2.45 4.05 -4.92
CA HIS A 248 2.17 3.16 -6.04
C HIS A 248 3.08 1.92 -6.13
N LEU A 249 3.88 1.61 -5.11
CA LEU A 249 4.80 0.46 -5.15
C LEU A 249 4.07 -0.89 -5.28
N ASP A 250 2.91 -1.02 -4.64
CA ASP A 250 2.05 -2.22 -4.71
C ASP A 250 1.68 -2.62 -6.14
N GLN A 251 1.45 -1.65 -7.03
CA GLN A 251 1.14 -1.85 -8.44
C GLN A 251 2.43 -1.94 -9.28
N ALA A 252 3.36 -1.02 -9.06
CA ALA A 252 4.57 -0.87 -9.87
C ALA A 252 5.52 -2.08 -9.80
N LYS A 253 5.57 -2.80 -8.67
CA LYS A 253 6.52 -3.90 -8.43
C LYS A 253 6.44 -5.03 -9.46
N THR A 254 5.25 -5.33 -9.98
CA THR A 254 5.07 -6.40 -10.98
C THR A 254 5.71 -6.04 -12.32
N SER A 255 5.45 -4.81 -12.80
CA SER A 255 6.09 -4.29 -14.02
C SER A 255 7.59 -4.07 -13.83
N ALA A 256 8.03 -3.60 -12.65
CA ALA A 256 9.44 -3.44 -12.34
C ALA A 256 10.22 -4.75 -12.39
N LYS A 257 9.66 -5.85 -11.90
CA LYS A 257 10.28 -7.18 -12.00
C LYS A 257 10.42 -7.65 -13.45
N LYS A 258 9.40 -7.41 -14.29
CA LYS A 258 9.41 -7.79 -15.71
C LYS A 258 10.42 -6.97 -16.52
N GLN A 259 10.51 -5.66 -16.24
CA GLN A 259 11.35 -4.72 -16.98
C GLN A 259 12.76 -4.61 -16.38
N HIS A 260 13.00 -5.20 -15.19
CA HIS A 260 14.24 -5.14 -14.42
C HIS A 260 14.69 -3.71 -14.06
N GLU A 261 13.74 -2.78 -14.01
CA GLU A 261 14.00 -1.37 -13.66
C GLU A 261 12.75 -0.73 -13.04
N MET A 262 12.96 0.34 -12.25
CA MET A 262 11.92 1.14 -11.64
C MET A 262 12.24 2.62 -11.75
N TYR A 263 11.25 3.42 -12.09
CA TYR A 263 11.34 4.87 -12.15
C TYR A 263 10.92 5.46 -10.80
N ILE A 264 11.72 6.39 -10.28
CA ILE A 264 11.40 7.16 -9.09
C ILE A 264 11.06 8.59 -9.51
N MET A 265 9.82 8.96 -9.28
CA MET A 265 9.26 10.28 -9.53
C MET A 265 9.31 11.13 -8.26
N GLU A 266 9.16 12.44 -8.40
CA GLU A 266 9.12 13.35 -7.26
C GLU A 266 7.77 13.29 -6.52
N GLY A 267 6.66 13.22 -7.26
CA GLY A 267 5.33 13.34 -6.70
C GLY A 267 4.26 12.41 -7.28
N PHE A 268 3.09 12.46 -6.65
CA PHE A 268 1.92 11.64 -6.99
C PHE A 268 1.43 11.85 -8.44
N MET A 269 1.41 13.11 -8.88
CA MET A 269 0.91 13.46 -10.21
C MET A 269 1.84 12.97 -11.31
N ASP A 270 3.13 12.87 -11.03
CA ASP A 270 4.14 12.41 -11.99
C ASP A 270 4.01 10.89 -12.19
N VAL A 271 3.76 10.13 -11.10
CA VAL A 271 3.43 8.70 -11.18
C VAL A 271 2.15 8.48 -11.99
N ILE A 272 1.10 9.28 -11.76
CA ILE A 272 -0.15 9.18 -12.53
C ILE A 272 0.08 9.52 -14.01
N ALA A 273 0.91 10.54 -14.30
CA ALA A 273 1.27 10.89 -15.67
C ALA A 273 2.07 9.78 -16.35
N ALA A 274 3.03 9.18 -15.65
CA ALA A 274 3.81 8.04 -16.12
C ALA A 274 2.90 6.84 -16.46
N TYR A 275 2.01 6.48 -15.54
CA TYR A 275 1.01 5.42 -15.75
C TYR A 275 0.16 5.67 -17.02
N ARG A 276 -0.34 6.90 -17.21
CA ARG A 276 -1.11 7.28 -18.41
C ARG A 276 -0.29 7.19 -19.69
N ALA A 277 1.03 7.35 -19.61
CA ALA A 277 1.96 7.16 -20.70
C ALA A 277 2.39 5.69 -20.92
N GLY A 278 1.84 4.73 -20.14
CA GLY A 278 2.16 3.31 -20.22
C GLY A 278 3.39 2.89 -19.42
N ILE A 279 3.92 3.77 -18.55
CA ILE A 279 5.03 3.47 -17.63
C ILE A 279 4.44 3.04 -16.29
N GLU A 280 4.22 1.74 -16.13
CA GLU A 280 3.57 1.16 -14.94
C GLU A 280 4.54 0.93 -13.77
N ASN A 281 5.85 0.91 -14.00
CA ASN A 281 6.90 0.69 -13.02
C ASN A 281 7.43 2.01 -12.42
N ALA A 282 6.54 2.97 -12.18
CA ALA A 282 6.86 4.26 -11.58
C ALA A 282 6.32 4.36 -10.14
N VAL A 283 7.14 4.91 -9.23
CA VAL A 283 6.83 5.16 -7.82
C VAL A 283 7.25 6.58 -7.43
N ALA A 284 6.75 7.08 -6.28
CA ALA A 284 7.19 8.39 -5.76
C ALA A 284 7.55 8.35 -4.27
N SER A 285 8.53 9.19 -3.89
CA SER A 285 9.02 9.34 -2.50
C SER A 285 8.17 10.29 -1.63
N MET A 286 7.09 10.86 -2.16
CA MET A 286 6.09 11.66 -1.44
C MET A 286 6.61 12.94 -0.78
N GLY A 287 7.50 13.67 -1.47
CA GLY A 287 8.05 14.96 -1.02
C GLY A 287 9.12 14.82 0.08
N THR A 288 9.87 13.75 0.05
CA THR A 288 11.15 13.55 0.76
C THR A 288 12.22 13.13 -0.22
N ALA A 289 13.49 13.46 0.08
CA ALA A 289 14.60 12.83 -0.62
C ALA A 289 14.53 11.30 -0.47
N LEU A 290 15.10 10.58 -1.42
CA LEU A 290 15.19 9.13 -1.36
C LEU A 290 16.02 8.70 -0.15
N THR A 291 15.42 7.96 0.78
CA THR A 291 16.08 7.50 1.99
C THR A 291 16.83 6.18 1.75
N PRO A 292 17.81 5.81 2.60
CA PRO A 292 18.41 4.48 2.57
C PRO A 292 17.38 3.35 2.71
N GLU A 293 16.33 3.56 3.49
CA GLU A 293 15.23 2.61 3.69
C GLU A 293 14.42 2.43 2.41
N HIS A 294 14.13 3.51 1.67
CA HIS A 294 13.51 3.41 0.35
C HIS A 294 14.36 2.58 -0.63
N VAL A 295 15.68 2.84 -0.68
CA VAL A 295 16.60 2.09 -1.55
C VAL A 295 16.62 0.62 -1.17
N GLN A 296 16.66 0.33 0.12
CA GLN A 296 16.60 -1.04 0.62
C GLN A 296 15.28 -1.72 0.24
N HIS A 297 14.16 -1.03 0.41
CA HIS A 297 12.84 -1.54 0.04
C HIS A 297 12.75 -1.85 -1.47
N LEU A 298 13.19 -0.92 -2.33
CA LEU A 298 13.22 -1.10 -3.78
C LEU A 298 14.12 -2.27 -4.22
N SER A 299 15.19 -2.55 -3.49
CA SER A 299 16.13 -3.63 -3.83
C SER A 299 15.51 -5.03 -3.80
N HIS A 300 14.34 -5.20 -3.16
CA HIS A 300 13.56 -6.44 -3.20
C HIS A 300 12.91 -6.69 -4.56
N PHE A 301 12.71 -5.65 -5.36
CA PHE A 301 11.94 -5.73 -6.61
C PHE A 301 12.81 -5.54 -7.85
N THR A 302 13.85 -4.71 -7.78
CA THR A 302 14.75 -4.42 -8.91
C THR A 302 16.15 -4.08 -8.45
N LYS A 303 17.13 -4.22 -9.36
CA LYS A 303 18.51 -3.76 -9.15
C LYS A 303 18.84 -2.45 -9.86
N LYS A 304 17.94 -1.99 -10.74
CA LYS A 304 18.10 -0.76 -11.51
C LYS A 304 17.01 0.22 -11.15
N VAL A 305 17.40 1.38 -10.68
CA VAL A 305 16.53 2.50 -10.35
C VAL A 305 16.90 3.68 -11.24
N ILE A 306 15.89 4.34 -11.80
CA ILE A 306 16.03 5.52 -12.65
C ILE A 306 15.37 6.68 -11.93
N LEU A 307 16.16 7.67 -11.51
CA LEU A 307 15.65 8.89 -10.88
C LEU A 307 15.15 9.84 -11.97
N THR A 308 13.91 10.29 -11.86
CA THR A 308 13.23 11.18 -12.81
C THR A 308 12.61 12.35 -12.05
N TYR A 309 13.47 13.11 -11.36
CA TYR A 309 13.10 14.30 -10.62
C TYR A 309 13.02 15.52 -11.53
N ASP A 310 12.33 16.55 -11.09
CA ASP A 310 12.23 17.81 -11.80
C ASP A 310 13.62 18.43 -12.02
N GLY A 311 13.82 19.08 -13.17
CA GLY A 311 15.09 19.74 -13.54
C GLY A 311 15.33 21.07 -12.82
N ASP A 312 14.59 21.35 -11.76
CA ASP A 312 14.77 22.55 -10.94
C ASP A 312 15.87 22.33 -9.86
N LYS A 313 16.18 23.39 -9.10
CA LYS A 313 17.23 23.33 -8.07
C LYS A 313 16.94 22.28 -7.00
N ALA A 314 15.69 22.10 -6.61
CA ALA A 314 15.31 21.13 -5.56
C ALA A 314 15.43 19.69 -6.06
N GLY A 315 15.01 19.39 -7.29
CA GLY A 315 15.16 18.08 -7.91
C GLY A 315 16.62 17.69 -8.12
N LEU A 316 17.47 18.65 -8.54
CA LEU A 316 18.92 18.43 -8.70
C LEU A 316 19.63 18.18 -7.35
N GLU A 317 19.23 18.85 -6.26
CA GLU A 317 19.77 18.63 -4.93
C GLU A 317 19.29 17.30 -4.31
N ALA A 318 18.17 16.76 -4.77
CA ALA A 318 17.59 15.49 -4.29
C ALA A 318 18.15 14.25 -5.02
N THR A 319 18.87 14.44 -6.13
CA THR A 319 19.51 13.40 -6.94
C THR A 319 20.94 13.14 -6.51
#